data_e3107fb3d5f49bee6ecb331a387bb36e
#
_entry.id   e3107fb3d5f49bee6ecb331a387bb36e
#
_cell.length_a   1.000
_cell.length_b   1.000
_cell.length_c   1.000
_cell.angle_alpha   90.00
_cell.angle_beta   90.00
_cell.angle_gamma   90.00
#
_symmetry.space_group_name_H-M   'P 1'
#
loop_
_entity.id
_entity.type
_entity.pdbx_description
1 polymer ?
#
loop_
_entity_poly.entity_id
_entity_poly.type
_entity_poly.pdbx_seq_one_letter_code
_entity_poly.pdbx_strand_id
1 'polypeptide(L)'
;MQTSSPVARATNAPAKIQFVGVQKRYPGKGAQAGGTLALDSFNFEFAPAEIVSIVGPTGCGKSTAMNVLAGFEQASAGTVSVDGKVVTAPGSDRGVVFQQSTLFPWMTVLSNVVLGVKCRGEDREKYEPRAFELLEEVGLKGFERHYPYQLSGGMQQRVQIARALINEPDILLMDEPFGALDYQTRLLMQKLLLRLWAHFRPTILFITHDVGEAIFISDRVIAMTKRPGRVKFIFNVTAPKPRDYDFIGSPEFTRLEHDLVLAVQSEVEGDGATAH
;
A
#
# COMPACT_ATOMS: atom_id res chain seq x y z
N MET A 1 21.29 -11.24 21.17
CA MET A 1 20.26 -10.48 20.45
C MET A 1 20.80 -9.10 20.13
N GLN A 2 21.26 -8.91 18.90
CA GLN A 2 21.76 -7.60 18.48
C GLN A 2 20.54 -6.75 18.08
N THR A 3 20.25 -5.71 18.84
CA THR A 3 19.32 -4.66 18.49
C THR A 3 19.90 -3.88 17.33
N SER A 4 19.54 -4.22 16.10
CA SER A 4 19.88 -3.39 14.95
C SER A 4 19.01 -2.14 14.99
N SER A 5 19.64 -1.01 15.33
CA SER A 5 19.11 0.33 15.07
C SER A 5 18.67 0.44 13.59
N PRO A 6 17.69 1.30 13.26
CA PRO A 6 17.23 1.46 11.89
C PRO A 6 18.41 1.84 11.00
N VAL A 7 18.82 0.89 10.15
CA VAL A 7 19.90 1.12 9.17
C VAL A 7 19.31 2.01 8.08
N ALA A 8 19.66 3.28 8.14
CA ALA A 8 19.45 4.20 7.02
C ALA A 8 20.18 3.63 5.81
N ARG A 9 19.46 3.39 4.72
CA ARG A 9 20.04 3.00 3.43
C ARG A 9 20.84 4.20 2.93
N ALA A 10 22.14 4.07 2.85
CA ALA A 10 23.02 5.06 2.20
C ALA A 10 22.81 5.01 0.68
N THR A 11 21.68 5.49 0.20
CA THR A 11 21.49 5.86 -1.22
C THR A 11 21.59 7.37 -1.31
N ASN A 12 22.55 7.87 -2.09
CA ASN A 12 22.74 9.32 -2.35
C ASN A 12 21.55 9.98 -3.09
N ALA A 13 20.47 9.26 -3.37
CA ALA A 13 19.26 9.80 -3.98
C ALA A 13 18.33 10.36 -2.90
N PRO A 14 17.72 11.54 -3.12
CA PRO A 14 16.74 12.08 -2.18
C PRO A 14 15.55 11.13 -2.02
N ALA A 15 15.03 11.05 -0.81
CA ALA A 15 13.88 10.21 -0.53
C ALA A 15 12.65 10.72 -1.29
N LYS A 16 11.88 9.80 -1.91
CA LYS A 16 10.61 10.14 -2.58
C LYS A 16 9.52 10.52 -1.57
N ILE A 17 9.45 9.76 -0.46
CA ILE A 17 8.49 9.98 0.62
C ILE A 17 9.25 9.99 1.95
N GLN A 18 8.91 10.93 2.84
CA GLN A 18 9.46 10.97 4.19
C GLN A 18 8.36 11.15 5.23
N PHE A 19 8.40 10.33 6.27
CA PHE A 19 7.67 10.51 7.52
C PHE A 19 8.67 10.93 8.59
N VAL A 20 8.46 12.10 9.20
CA VAL A 20 9.36 12.65 10.23
C VAL A 20 8.56 12.91 11.49
N GLY A 21 8.75 12.09 12.52
CA GLY A 21 8.12 12.21 13.83
C GLY A 21 6.59 12.22 13.79
N VAL A 22 5.98 11.53 12.83
CA VAL A 22 4.55 11.60 12.59
C VAL A 22 3.76 11.03 13.75
N GLN A 23 2.84 11.84 14.29
CA GLN A 23 1.82 11.42 15.24
C GLN A 23 0.42 11.66 14.66
N LYS A 24 -0.49 10.75 14.95
CA LYS A 24 -1.91 10.95 14.64
C LYS A 24 -2.76 10.57 15.83
N ARG A 25 -3.51 11.55 16.31
CA ARG A 25 -4.48 11.39 17.39
C ARG A 25 -5.88 11.70 16.85
N TYR A 26 -6.79 10.76 17.02
CA TYR A 26 -8.20 10.96 16.73
C TYR A 26 -8.92 11.51 17.97
N PRO A 27 -9.82 12.48 17.82
CA PRO A 27 -10.57 13.02 18.95
C PRO A 27 -11.43 11.93 19.59
N GLY A 28 -11.47 11.89 20.92
CA GLY A 28 -12.33 10.98 21.66
C GLY A 28 -13.75 11.53 21.79
N LYS A 29 -14.70 10.62 22.05
CA LYS A 29 -16.08 10.97 22.42
C LYS A 29 -16.40 10.42 23.80
N GLY A 30 -17.11 11.18 24.63
CA GLY A 30 -17.56 10.76 25.96
C GLY A 30 -16.42 10.42 26.92
N ALA A 31 -16.44 9.24 27.55
CA ALA A 31 -15.47 8.81 28.57
C ALA A 31 -14.01 8.74 28.07
N GLN A 32 -13.77 8.76 26.76
CA GLN A 32 -12.44 8.80 26.15
C GLN A 32 -12.04 10.21 25.70
N ALA A 33 -12.30 11.23 26.50
CA ALA A 33 -12.03 12.64 26.15
C ALA A 33 -10.57 12.93 25.70
N GLY A 34 -9.59 12.09 26.08
CA GLY A 34 -8.19 12.21 25.66
C GLY A 34 -7.92 11.78 24.21
N GLY A 35 -8.90 11.17 23.54
CA GLY A 35 -8.75 10.67 22.16
C GLY A 35 -7.85 9.44 22.05
N THR A 36 -7.75 8.90 20.82
CA THR A 36 -6.96 7.71 20.51
C THR A 36 -5.71 8.09 19.73
N LEU A 37 -4.54 7.81 20.30
CA LEU A 37 -3.27 7.93 19.60
C LEU A 37 -3.11 6.71 18.69
N ALA A 38 -3.23 6.91 17.38
CA ALA A 38 -3.14 5.84 16.38
C ALA A 38 -1.70 5.64 15.92
N LEU A 39 -0.96 6.71 15.67
CA LEU A 39 0.47 6.69 15.33
C LEU A 39 1.25 7.53 16.34
N ASP A 40 2.45 7.07 16.69
CA ASP A 40 3.36 7.79 17.55
C ASP A 40 4.80 7.69 17.03
N SER A 41 5.43 8.85 16.84
CA SER A 41 6.82 8.96 16.39
C SER A 41 7.13 8.06 15.18
N PHE A 42 6.20 7.98 14.22
CA PHE A 42 6.38 7.17 13.02
C PHE A 42 7.40 7.85 12.11
N ASN A 43 8.54 7.19 11.91
CA ASN A 43 9.66 7.68 11.09
C ASN A 43 9.99 6.64 10.04
N PHE A 44 9.94 7.03 8.78
CA PHE A 44 10.33 6.16 7.67
C PHE A 44 10.51 6.98 6.38
N GLU A 45 11.35 6.48 5.48
CA GLU A 45 11.55 7.08 4.16
C GLU A 45 11.48 6.02 3.06
N PHE A 46 11.00 6.42 1.89
CA PHE A 46 10.92 5.60 0.68
C PHE A 46 11.86 6.14 -0.38
N ALA A 47 12.59 5.25 -1.03
CA ALA A 47 13.31 5.59 -2.24
C ALA A 47 12.35 5.70 -3.45
N PRO A 48 12.72 6.42 -4.52
CA PRO A 48 11.96 6.40 -5.76
C PRO A 48 11.81 4.99 -6.32
N ALA A 49 10.63 4.69 -6.86
CA ALA A 49 10.26 3.39 -7.44
C ALA A 49 10.49 2.19 -6.50
N GLU A 50 10.46 2.41 -5.20
CA GLU A 50 10.54 1.35 -4.19
C GLU A 50 9.14 0.83 -3.84
N ILE A 51 9.03 -0.47 -3.58
CA ILE A 51 7.82 -1.07 -2.99
C ILE A 51 8.10 -1.34 -1.52
N VAL A 52 7.34 -0.72 -0.63
CA VAL A 52 7.41 -0.97 0.81
C VAL A 52 6.07 -1.48 1.30
N SER A 53 6.08 -2.63 1.94
CA SER A 53 4.89 -3.14 2.65
C SER A 53 4.91 -2.75 4.12
N ILE A 54 3.71 -2.50 4.66
CA ILE A 54 3.50 -2.36 6.10
C ILE A 54 2.65 -3.52 6.58
N VAL A 55 3.16 -4.25 7.59
CA VAL A 55 2.45 -5.33 8.28
C VAL A 55 2.36 -5.03 9.77
N GLY A 56 1.40 -5.64 10.44
CA GLY A 56 1.21 -5.50 11.88
C GLY A 56 -0.22 -5.84 12.31
N PRO A 57 -0.50 -5.88 13.62
CA PRO A 57 -1.80 -6.24 14.17
C PRO A 57 -2.94 -5.38 13.62
N THR A 58 -4.16 -5.90 13.69
CA THR A 58 -5.35 -5.12 13.34
C THR A 58 -5.47 -3.90 14.25
N GLY A 59 -5.75 -2.75 13.65
CA GLY A 59 -5.92 -1.50 14.40
C GLY A 59 -4.61 -0.86 14.89
N CYS A 60 -3.43 -1.32 14.46
CA CYS A 60 -2.14 -0.72 14.84
C CYS A 60 -1.83 0.62 14.17
N GLY A 61 -2.60 1.04 13.14
CA GLY A 61 -2.42 2.33 12.48
C GLY A 61 -1.91 2.28 11.04
N LYS A 62 -1.86 1.11 10.39
CA LYS A 62 -1.41 0.96 8.99
C LYS A 62 -2.17 1.88 8.02
N SER A 63 -3.50 1.75 7.99
CA SER A 63 -4.36 2.61 7.15
C SER A 63 -4.28 4.08 7.56
N THR A 64 -4.02 4.38 8.85
CA THR A 64 -3.78 5.76 9.32
C THR A 64 -2.52 6.34 8.69
N ALA A 65 -1.41 5.59 8.65
CA ALA A 65 -0.17 6.03 8.00
C ALA A 65 -0.41 6.30 6.51
N MET A 66 -1.12 5.40 5.82
CA MET A 66 -1.49 5.59 4.43
C MET A 66 -2.40 6.82 4.22
N ASN A 67 -3.43 7.01 5.07
CA ASN A 67 -4.35 8.14 4.94
C ASN A 67 -3.65 9.49 5.16
N VAL A 68 -2.65 9.54 6.06
CA VAL A 68 -1.84 10.75 6.24
C VAL A 68 -0.99 11.01 4.99
N LEU A 69 -0.38 9.98 4.39
CA LEU A 69 0.37 10.11 3.14
C LEU A 69 -0.53 10.47 1.96
N ALA A 70 -1.73 9.89 1.88
CA ALA A 70 -2.72 10.24 0.84
C ALA A 70 -3.21 11.69 0.94
N GLY A 71 -3.04 12.32 2.12
CA GLY A 71 -3.57 13.65 2.41
C GLY A 71 -5.05 13.65 2.80
N PHE A 72 -5.65 12.48 3.06
CA PHE A 72 -7.03 12.35 3.56
C PHE A 72 -7.14 12.73 5.04
N GLU A 73 -6.02 12.60 5.76
CA GLU A 73 -5.91 12.91 7.18
C GLU A 73 -4.68 13.78 7.43
N GLN A 74 -4.80 14.76 8.32
CA GLN A 74 -3.66 15.56 8.76
C GLN A 74 -2.94 14.87 9.92
N ALA A 75 -1.61 14.91 9.94
CA ALA A 75 -0.83 14.53 11.11
C ALA A 75 -1.15 15.47 12.28
N SER A 76 -1.21 14.94 13.51
CA SER A 76 -1.38 15.74 14.72
C SER A 76 -0.06 16.40 15.17
N ALA A 77 1.07 15.77 14.82
CA ALA A 77 2.43 16.29 14.98
C ALA A 77 3.36 15.60 13.98
N GLY A 78 4.52 16.18 13.74
CA GLY A 78 5.45 15.71 12.72
C GLY A 78 4.97 16.07 11.31
N THR A 79 5.66 15.56 10.30
CA THR A 79 5.38 15.89 8.89
C THR A 79 5.50 14.66 7.99
N VAL A 80 4.66 14.63 6.95
CA VAL A 80 4.84 13.73 5.79
C VAL A 80 5.13 14.60 4.58
N SER A 81 6.15 14.24 3.81
CA SER A 81 6.50 14.94 2.58
C SER A 81 6.68 13.98 1.41
N VAL A 82 6.40 14.50 0.21
CA VAL A 82 6.64 13.85 -1.09
C VAL A 82 7.51 14.79 -1.89
N ASP A 83 8.66 14.30 -2.40
CA ASP A 83 9.66 15.11 -3.10
C ASP A 83 10.02 16.40 -2.35
N GLY A 84 10.15 16.30 -1.00
CA GLY A 84 10.43 17.41 -0.11
C GLY A 84 9.27 18.38 0.15
N LYS A 85 8.10 18.20 -0.49
CA LYS A 85 6.90 19.02 -0.27
C LYS A 85 6.00 18.38 0.77
N VAL A 86 5.62 19.14 1.81
CA VAL A 86 4.71 18.64 2.86
C VAL A 86 3.34 18.33 2.28
N VAL A 87 2.81 17.16 2.63
CA VAL A 87 1.47 16.71 2.23
C VAL A 87 0.43 17.41 3.11
N THR A 88 -0.41 18.24 2.51
CA THR A 88 -1.49 18.98 3.19
C THR A 88 -2.89 18.61 2.68
N ALA A 89 -2.99 17.96 1.51
CA ALA A 89 -4.24 17.57 0.89
C ALA A 89 -4.02 16.40 -0.07
N PRO A 90 -5.09 15.72 -0.54
CA PRO A 90 -5.00 14.76 -1.64
C PRO A 90 -4.42 15.41 -2.90
N GLY A 91 -3.65 14.63 -3.68
CA GLY A 91 -3.02 15.08 -4.91
C GLY A 91 -3.12 14.04 -6.02
N SER A 92 -3.06 14.48 -7.28
CA SER A 92 -3.08 13.60 -8.46
C SER A 92 -1.80 12.77 -8.62
N ASP A 93 -0.73 13.16 -7.93
CA ASP A 93 0.55 12.44 -7.83
C ASP A 93 0.45 11.13 -7.04
N ARG A 94 -0.67 10.92 -6.30
CA ARG A 94 -0.93 9.77 -5.44
C ARG A 94 -2.19 9.04 -5.86
N GLY A 95 -2.04 7.83 -6.43
CA GLY A 95 -3.14 6.90 -6.71
C GLY A 95 -3.46 6.06 -5.47
N VAL A 96 -4.75 5.80 -5.20
CA VAL A 96 -5.18 4.97 -4.07
C VAL A 96 -6.02 3.80 -4.56
N VAL A 97 -5.69 2.61 -4.08
CA VAL A 97 -6.45 1.36 -4.30
C VAL A 97 -6.88 0.83 -2.93
N PHE A 98 -8.18 0.76 -2.71
CA PHE A 98 -8.78 0.33 -1.44
C PHE A 98 -9.06 -1.17 -1.43
N GLN A 99 -9.20 -1.74 -0.24
CA GLN A 99 -9.57 -3.12 -0.02
C GLN A 99 -10.94 -3.46 -0.64
N GLN A 100 -11.93 -2.62 -0.37
CA GLN A 100 -13.26 -2.78 -0.96
C GLN A 100 -13.30 -2.12 -2.34
N SER A 101 -14.10 -2.70 -3.25
CA SER A 101 -14.29 -2.11 -4.56
C SER A 101 -14.95 -0.73 -4.45
N THR A 102 -14.23 0.29 -4.90
CA THR A 102 -14.72 1.68 -4.99
C THR A 102 -15.13 2.05 -6.40
N LEU A 103 -15.41 1.05 -7.25
CA LEU A 103 -15.92 1.30 -8.60
C LEU A 103 -17.35 1.84 -8.55
N PHE A 104 -17.63 2.81 -9.41
CA PHE A 104 -18.98 3.35 -9.56
C PHE A 104 -19.87 2.32 -10.29
N PRO A 105 -20.88 1.73 -9.62
CA PRO A 105 -21.64 0.60 -10.16
C PRO A 105 -22.51 0.98 -11.37
N TRP A 106 -22.82 2.25 -11.55
CA TRP A 106 -23.57 2.80 -12.68
C TRP A 106 -22.69 3.20 -13.88
N MET A 107 -21.38 3.05 -13.77
CA MET A 107 -20.41 3.33 -14.83
C MET A 107 -19.86 2.04 -15.40
N THR A 108 -19.58 2.01 -16.69
CA THR A 108 -18.85 0.89 -17.32
C THR A 108 -17.42 0.82 -16.83
N VAL A 109 -16.75 -0.30 -17.07
CA VAL A 109 -15.32 -0.49 -16.78
C VAL A 109 -14.47 0.64 -17.37
N LEU A 110 -14.60 0.91 -18.66
CA LEU A 110 -13.89 1.99 -19.34
C LEU A 110 -14.17 3.35 -18.68
N SER A 111 -15.44 3.65 -18.39
CA SER A 111 -15.83 4.91 -17.76
C SER A 111 -15.27 5.06 -16.34
N ASN A 112 -15.16 3.96 -15.59
CA ASN A 112 -14.49 3.94 -14.30
C ASN A 112 -12.99 4.24 -14.43
N VAL A 113 -12.32 3.63 -15.41
CA VAL A 113 -10.87 3.83 -15.63
C VAL A 113 -10.58 5.30 -15.95
N VAL A 114 -11.26 5.90 -16.93
CA VAL A 114 -10.98 7.27 -17.37
C VAL A 114 -11.56 8.37 -16.46
N LEU A 115 -12.22 8.01 -15.37
CA LEU A 115 -12.90 8.98 -14.50
C LEU A 115 -11.95 10.05 -13.93
N GLY A 116 -10.77 9.64 -13.47
CA GLY A 116 -9.78 10.56 -12.88
C GLY A 116 -9.33 11.63 -13.88
N VAL A 117 -9.10 11.23 -15.11
CA VAL A 117 -8.74 12.12 -16.23
C VAL A 117 -9.86 13.14 -16.47
N LYS A 118 -11.11 12.66 -16.52
CA LYS A 118 -12.29 13.53 -16.68
C LYS A 118 -12.43 14.55 -15.53
N CYS A 119 -12.16 14.12 -14.30
CA CYS A 119 -12.25 15.00 -13.13
C CYS A 119 -11.19 16.11 -13.15
N ARG A 120 -10.05 15.91 -13.82
CA ARG A 120 -9.04 16.94 -14.05
C ARG A 120 -9.40 17.90 -15.20
N GLY A 121 -10.53 17.71 -15.85
CA GLY A 121 -10.95 18.52 -17.01
C GLY A 121 -10.20 18.19 -18.30
N GLU A 122 -9.51 17.04 -18.35
CA GLU A 122 -8.81 16.58 -19.54
C GLU A 122 -9.77 15.86 -20.49
N ASP A 123 -9.44 15.89 -21.79
CA ASP A 123 -10.25 15.27 -22.82
C ASP A 123 -10.19 13.73 -22.69
N ARG A 124 -11.36 13.14 -22.45
CA ARG A 124 -11.53 11.70 -22.34
C ARG A 124 -11.03 10.96 -23.59
N GLU A 125 -11.32 11.48 -24.79
CA GLU A 125 -11.00 10.81 -26.04
C GLU A 125 -9.49 10.63 -26.22
N LYS A 126 -8.70 11.55 -25.70
CA LYS A 126 -7.24 11.46 -25.69
C LYS A 126 -6.73 10.27 -24.86
N TYR A 127 -7.43 9.90 -23.79
CA TYR A 127 -7.02 8.85 -22.87
C TYR A 127 -7.69 7.50 -23.10
N GLU A 128 -8.73 7.44 -23.94
CA GLU A 128 -9.38 6.16 -24.25
C GLU A 128 -8.41 5.12 -24.82
N PRO A 129 -7.54 5.41 -25.81
CA PRO A 129 -6.56 4.43 -26.28
C PRO A 129 -5.69 3.86 -25.16
N ARG A 130 -5.21 4.74 -24.29
CA ARG A 130 -4.40 4.35 -23.12
C ARG A 130 -5.19 3.52 -22.12
N ALA A 131 -6.48 3.82 -21.92
CA ALA A 131 -7.35 3.03 -21.05
C ALA A 131 -7.58 1.61 -21.62
N PHE A 132 -7.73 1.46 -22.96
CA PHE A 132 -7.81 0.15 -23.60
C PHE A 132 -6.52 -0.65 -23.42
N GLU A 133 -5.35 -0.03 -23.61
CA GLU A 133 -4.04 -0.66 -23.36
C GLU A 133 -3.93 -1.15 -21.91
N LEU A 134 -4.24 -0.29 -20.93
CA LEU A 134 -4.20 -0.65 -19.52
C LEU A 134 -5.17 -1.80 -19.21
N LEU A 135 -6.39 -1.79 -19.77
CA LEU A 135 -7.34 -2.87 -19.59
C LEU A 135 -6.83 -4.18 -20.19
N GLU A 136 -6.13 -4.13 -21.32
CA GLU A 136 -5.47 -5.31 -21.88
C GLU A 136 -4.30 -5.78 -21.00
N GLU A 137 -3.45 -4.87 -20.48
CA GLU A 137 -2.34 -5.17 -19.57
C GLU A 137 -2.81 -5.85 -18.28
N VAL A 138 -3.97 -5.44 -17.74
CA VAL A 138 -4.57 -6.08 -16.56
C VAL A 138 -5.41 -7.31 -16.91
N GLY A 139 -5.47 -7.72 -18.18
CA GLY A 139 -6.19 -8.91 -18.65
C GLY A 139 -7.71 -8.75 -18.67
N LEU A 140 -8.18 -7.56 -18.97
CA LEU A 140 -9.63 -7.22 -19.08
C LEU A 140 -10.04 -6.76 -20.48
N LYS A 141 -9.29 -7.15 -21.51
CA LYS A 141 -9.68 -6.95 -22.91
C LYS A 141 -11.03 -7.59 -23.19
N GLY A 142 -11.95 -6.84 -23.77
CA GLY A 142 -13.31 -7.27 -24.07
C GLY A 142 -14.33 -6.98 -22.95
N PHE A 143 -13.88 -6.48 -21.78
CA PHE A 143 -14.76 -6.14 -20.66
C PHE A 143 -15.01 -4.63 -20.52
N GLU A 144 -14.56 -3.80 -21.44
CA GLU A 144 -14.58 -2.32 -21.37
C GLU A 144 -16.00 -1.76 -21.19
N ARG A 145 -16.99 -2.42 -21.79
CA ARG A 145 -18.42 -2.03 -21.75
C ARG A 145 -19.21 -2.68 -20.62
N HIS A 146 -18.61 -3.62 -19.88
CA HIS A 146 -19.27 -4.27 -18.75
C HIS A 146 -19.38 -3.31 -17.55
N TYR A 147 -20.33 -3.60 -16.67
CA TYR A 147 -20.49 -2.90 -15.40
C TYR A 147 -19.84 -3.66 -14.26
N PRO A 148 -19.44 -3.00 -13.15
CA PRO A 148 -18.77 -3.66 -12.01
C PRO A 148 -19.49 -4.90 -11.48
N TYR A 149 -20.81 -4.89 -11.41
CA TYR A 149 -21.63 -6.03 -10.92
C TYR A 149 -21.58 -7.27 -11.84
N GLN A 150 -21.07 -7.14 -13.05
CA GLN A 150 -20.88 -8.25 -14.00
C GLN A 150 -19.47 -8.88 -13.88
N LEU A 151 -18.63 -8.36 -13.01
CA LEU A 151 -17.24 -8.77 -12.85
C LEU A 151 -17.04 -9.55 -11.54
N SER A 152 -16.11 -10.52 -11.55
CA SER A 152 -15.63 -11.14 -10.32
C SER A 152 -14.86 -10.13 -9.46
N GLY A 153 -14.67 -10.40 -8.15
CA GLY A 153 -13.91 -9.54 -7.25
C GLY A 153 -12.49 -9.26 -7.74
N GLY A 154 -11.79 -10.28 -8.25
CA GLY A 154 -10.47 -10.12 -8.83
C GLY A 154 -10.47 -9.24 -10.09
N MET A 155 -11.50 -9.33 -10.93
CA MET A 155 -11.65 -8.45 -12.11
C MET A 155 -11.91 -7.00 -11.66
N GLN A 156 -12.77 -6.79 -10.66
CA GLN A 156 -13.02 -5.45 -10.12
C GLN A 156 -11.73 -4.83 -9.56
N GLN A 157 -10.89 -5.63 -8.89
CA GLN A 157 -9.61 -5.15 -8.36
C GLN A 157 -8.65 -4.73 -9.49
N ARG A 158 -8.62 -5.48 -10.61
CA ARG A 158 -7.84 -5.10 -11.79
C ARG A 158 -8.32 -3.79 -12.40
N VAL A 159 -9.64 -3.54 -12.44
CA VAL A 159 -10.21 -2.25 -12.88
C VAL A 159 -9.78 -1.11 -11.96
N GLN A 160 -9.77 -1.32 -10.63
CA GLN A 160 -9.30 -0.31 -9.67
C GLN A 160 -7.82 0.05 -9.88
N ILE A 161 -6.97 -0.95 -10.13
CA ILE A 161 -5.55 -0.73 -10.43
C ILE A 161 -5.41 0.07 -11.74
N ALA A 162 -6.11 -0.32 -12.80
CA ALA A 162 -6.10 0.42 -14.07
C ALA A 162 -6.59 1.86 -13.91
N ARG A 163 -7.66 2.08 -13.11
CA ARG A 163 -8.17 3.42 -12.76
C ARG A 163 -7.16 4.28 -12.00
N ALA A 164 -6.35 3.68 -11.15
CA ALA A 164 -5.28 4.40 -10.47
C ALA A 164 -4.15 4.74 -11.44
N LEU A 165 -3.72 3.78 -12.26
CA LEU A 165 -2.57 3.90 -13.16
C LEU A 165 -2.80 4.80 -14.37
N ILE A 166 -4.05 4.97 -14.86
CA ILE A 166 -4.35 5.86 -15.99
C ILE A 166 -3.93 7.32 -15.71
N ASN A 167 -3.86 7.68 -14.44
CA ASN A 167 -3.47 9.01 -14.00
C ASN A 167 -1.93 9.18 -13.90
N GLU A 168 -1.16 8.13 -14.20
CA GLU A 168 0.30 8.08 -14.11
C GLU A 168 0.83 8.60 -12.76
N PRO A 169 0.34 8.05 -11.64
CA PRO A 169 0.73 8.56 -10.33
C PRO A 169 2.18 8.22 -10.03
N ASP A 170 2.91 9.14 -9.40
CA ASP A 170 4.26 8.90 -8.88
C ASP A 170 4.26 7.90 -7.72
N ILE A 171 3.16 7.89 -6.95
CA ILE A 171 2.98 7.07 -5.76
C ILE A 171 1.67 6.29 -5.87
N LEU A 172 1.74 4.98 -5.59
CA LEU A 172 0.56 4.11 -5.50
C LEU A 172 0.39 3.62 -4.06
N LEU A 173 -0.75 3.94 -3.46
CA LEU A 173 -1.12 3.56 -2.10
C LEU A 173 -2.14 2.43 -2.17
N MET A 174 -1.87 1.31 -1.51
CA MET A 174 -2.72 0.13 -1.60
C MET A 174 -3.05 -0.38 -0.18
N ASP A 175 -4.33 -0.37 0.19
CA ASP A 175 -4.81 -0.83 1.51
C ASP A 175 -5.46 -2.21 1.38
N GLU A 176 -4.75 -3.25 1.78
CA GLU A 176 -5.17 -4.66 1.72
C GLU A 176 -5.83 -5.05 0.38
N PRO A 177 -5.22 -4.70 -0.78
CA PRO A 177 -5.91 -4.75 -2.06
C PRO A 177 -6.32 -6.17 -2.49
N PHE A 178 -5.69 -7.20 -1.94
CA PHE A 178 -5.92 -8.59 -2.33
C PHE A 178 -6.52 -9.44 -1.21
N GLY A 179 -6.86 -8.83 -0.05
CA GLY A 179 -7.33 -9.54 1.13
C GLY A 179 -8.66 -10.32 0.93
N ALA A 180 -9.53 -9.85 0.02
CA ALA A 180 -10.81 -10.50 -0.27
C ALA A 180 -10.73 -11.59 -1.37
N LEU A 181 -9.54 -11.83 -1.94
CA LEU A 181 -9.35 -12.78 -3.05
C LEU A 181 -8.97 -14.17 -2.54
N ASP A 182 -9.40 -15.19 -3.28
CA ASP A 182 -8.91 -16.55 -3.06
C ASP A 182 -7.40 -16.65 -3.33
N TYR A 183 -6.77 -17.71 -2.82
CA TYR A 183 -5.31 -17.88 -2.87
C TYR A 183 -4.74 -17.82 -4.28
N GLN A 184 -5.36 -18.50 -5.26
CA GLN A 184 -4.83 -18.54 -6.64
C GLN A 184 -4.95 -17.18 -7.32
N THR A 185 -6.11 -16.53 -7.19
CA THR A 185 -6.34 -15.19 -7.74
C THR A 185 -5.39 -14.18 -7.10
N ARG A 186 -5.13 -14.28 -5.78
CA ARG A 186 -4.19 -13.42 -5.06
C ARG A 186 -2.79 -13.52 -5.64
N LEU A 187 -2.26 -14.74 -5.84
CA LEU A 187 -0.94 -14.94 -6.45
C LEU A 187 -0.84 -14.35 -7.86
N LEU A 188 -1.89 -14.50 -8.67
CA LEU A 188 -1.94 -13.89 -10.01
C LEU A 188 -1.93 -12.37 -9.94
N MET A 189 -2.62 -11.77 -8.94
CA MET A 189 -2.67 -10.32 -8.74
C MET A 189 -1.33 -9.75 -8.26
N GLN A 190 -0.62 -10.47 -7.40
CA GLN A 190 0.73 -10.11 -6.96
C GLN A 190 1.71 -10.07 -8.15
N LYS A 191 1.70 -11.10 -9.00
CA LYS A 191 2.52 -11.12 -10.23
C LYS A 191 2.12 -9.99 -11.19
N LEU A 192 0.83 -9.73 -11.35
CA LEU A 192 0.35 -8.62 -12.16
C LEU A 192 0.89 -7.30 -11.63
N LEU A 193 0.79 -7.06 -10.32
CA LEU A 193 1.31 -5.83 -9.70
C LEU A 193 2.80 -5.64 -9.95
N LEU A 194 3.62 -6.70 -9.80
CA LEU A 194 5.05 -6.64 -10.07
C LEU A 194 5.37 -6.35 -11.54
N ARG A 195 4.59 -6.88 -12.50
CA ARG A 195 4.73 -6.55 -13.93
C ARG A 195 4.40 -5.10 -14.21
N LEU A 196 3.27 -4.61 -13.67
CA LEU A 196 2.86 -3.20 -13.81
C LEU A 196 3.88 -2.27 -13.16
N TRP A 197 4.39 -2.63 -11.97
CA TRP A 197 5.46 -1.88 -11.33
C TRP A 197 6.73 -1.82 -12.18
N ALA A 198 7.13 -2.92 -12.83
CA ALA A 198 8.31 -2.94 -13.69
C ALA A 198 8.16 -2.00 -14.90
N HIS A 199 6.93 -1.81 -15.40
CA HIS A 199 6.62 -0.92 -16.52
C HIS A 199 6.51 0.54 -16.08
N PHE A 200 5.67 0.86 -15.08
CA PHE A 200 5.32 2.23 -14.67
C PHE A 200 6.26 2.82 -13.62
N ARG A 201 6.92 1.97 -12.83
CA ARG A 201 7.89 2.35 -11.79
C ARG A 201 7.36 3.32 -10.73
N PRO A 202 6.10 3.27 -10.29
CA PRO A 202 5.65 4.09 -9.18
C PRO A 202 6.34 3.67 -7.88
N THR A 203 6.46 4.59 -6.93
CA THR A 203 6.76 4.23 -5.53
C THR A 203 5.50 3.67 -4.89
N ILE A 204 5.56 2.49 -4.26
CA ILE A 204 4.37 1.81 -3.73
C ILE A 204 4.44 1.69 -2.21
N LEU A 205 3.40 2.18 -1.53
CA LEU A 205 3.07 1.77 -0.16
C LEU A 205 1.98 0.70 -0.23
N PHE A 206 2.30 -0.49 0.26
CA PHE A 206 1.40 -1.65 0.24
C PHE A 206 1.07 -2.09 1.67
N ILE A 207 -0.19 -2.03 2.05
CA ILE A 207 -0.64 -2.51 3.36
C ILE A 207 -1.23 -3.90 3.20
N THR A 208 -0.79 -4.82 4.03
CA THR A 208 -1.36 -6.17 4.12
C THR A 208 -1.19 -6.74 5.53
N HIS A 209 -1.99 -7.73 5.85
CA HIS A 209 -1.82 -8.57 7.03
C HIS A 209 -1.15 -9.92 6.70
N ASP A 210 -0.93 -10.21 5.43
CA ASP A 210 -0.28 -11.42 4.93
C ASP A 210 1.23 -11.19 4.80
N VAL A 211 2.00 -11.90 5.63
CA VAL A 211 3.46 -11.79 5.68
C VAL A 211 4.12 -12.28 4.40
N GLY A 212 3.62 -13.39 3.85
CA GLY A 212 4.14 -13.95 2.60
C GLY A 212 3.92 -13.00 1.42
N GLU A 213 2.74 -12.37 1.36
CA GLU A 213 2.43 -11.34 0.37
C GLU A 213 3.40 -10.15 0.47
N ALA A 214 3.60 -9.63 1.70
CA ALA A 214 4.51 -8.51 1.93
C ALA A 214 5.93 -8.81 1.45
N ILE A 215 6.46 -10.00 1.74
CA ILE A 215 7.79 -10.44 1.30
C ILE A 215 7.84 -10.60 -0.22
N PHE A 216 6.81 -11.23 -0.80
CA PHE A 216 6.79 -11.50 -2.24
C PHE A 216 6.83 -10.22 -3.09
N ILE A 217 6.15 -9.18 -2.66
CA ILE A 217 5.97 -7.95 -3.46
C ILE A 217 7.10 -6.93 -3.20
N SER A 218 7.58 -6.79 -1.95
CA SER A 218 8.28 -5.57 -1.51
C SER A 218 9.81 -5.65 -1.57
N ASP A 219 10.45 -4.48 -1.62
CA ASP A 219 11.88 -4.31 -1.36
C ASP A 219 12.17 -4.28 0.15
N ARG A 220 11.26 -3.62 0.90
CA ARG A 220 11.33 -3.58 2.36
C ARG A 220 9.94 -3.83 2.96
N VAL A 221 9.95 -4.48 4.12
CA VAL A 221 8.74 -4.72 4.91
C VAL A 221 8.91 -4.06 6.28
N ILE A 222 7.96 -3.21 6.64
CA ILE A 222 7.88 -2.58 7.97
C ILE A 222 6.95 -3.42 8.83
N ALA A 223 7.45 -3.92 9.96
CA ALA A 223 6.62 -4.46 11.02
C ALA A 223 6.29 -3.34 12.01
N MET A 224 4.99 -3.10 12.23
CA MET A 224 4.51 -2.10 13.18
C MET A 224 4.23 -2.70 14.55
N THR A 225 4.42 -1.89 15.60
CA THR A 225 3.93 -2.19 16.95
C THR A 225 2.41 -2.17 16.99
N LYS A 226 1.81 -2.79 18.04
CA LYS A 226 0.42 -2.50 18.38
C LYS A 226 0.23 -1.01 18.69
N ARG A 227 -1.03 -0.58 18.81
CA ARG A 227 -1.38 0.83 19.07
C ARG A 227 -0.78 1.35 20.38
N PRO A 228 -0.14 2.54 20.34
CA PRO A 228 0.09 3.39 19.18
C PRO A 228 1.14 2.82 18.23
N GLY A 229 0.82 2.89 16.91
CA GLY A 229 1.67 2.32 15.87
C GLY A 229 3.00 3.06 15.73
N ARG A 230 4.08 2.31 15.79
CA ARG A 230 5.46 2.75 15.55
C ARG A 230 6.13 1.76 14.61
N VAL A 231 7.18 2.18 13.94
CA VAL A 231 8.08 1.26 13.23
C VAL A 231 8.81 0.42 14.26
N LYS A 232 8.61 -0.89 14.25
CA LYS A 232 9.29 -1.83 15.16
C LYS A 232 10.54 -2.40 14.52
N PHE A 233 10.39 -2.99 13.32
CA PHE A 233 11.47 -3.57 12.54
C PHE A 233 11.28 -3.22 11.07
N ILE A 234 12.41 -3.21 10.35
CA ILE A 234 12.46 -3.07 8.90
C ILE A 234 13.21 -4.28 8.35
N PHE A 235 12.57 -5.04 7.49
CA PHE A 235 13.14 -6.20 6.82
C PHE A 235 13.45 -5.84 5.36
N ASN A 236 14.66 -6.13 4.91
CA ASN A 236 15.04 -5.96 3.52
C ASN A 236 14.85 -7.28 2.77
N VAL A 237 14.21 -7.23 1.62
CA VAL A 237 14.05 -8.39 0.72
C VAL A 237 15.01 -8.18 -0.45
N THR A 238 16.09 -8.96 -0.49
CA THR A 238 17.19 -8.76 -1.43
C THR A 238 16.97 -9.45 -2.78
N ALA A 239 16.02 -10.38 -2.86
CA ALA A 239 15.67 -11.07 -4.10
C ALA A 239 15.23 -10.06 -5.19
N PRO A 240 15.76 -10.20 -6.41
CA PRO A 240 15.42 -9.28 -7.50
C PRO A 240 13.94 -9.38 -7.90
N LYS A 241 13.41 -8.29 -8.46
CA LYS A 241 12.05 -8.22 -9.03
C LYS A 241 12.11 -8.13 -10.57
N PRO A 242 11.08 -8.62 -11.29
CA PRO A 242 9.86 -9.27 -10.77
C PRO A 242 10.14 -10.68 -10.24
N ARG A 243 9.51 -11.04 -9.12
CA ARG A 243 9.61 -12.37 -8.50
C ARG A 243 8.57 -13.31 -9.09
N ASP A 244 8.91 -14.60 -9.10
CA ASP A 244 7.98 -15.68 -9.46
C ASP A 244 7.78 -16.65 -8.28
N TYR A 245 7.06 -17.74 -8.52
CA TYR A 245 6.72 -18.69 -7.44
C TYR A 245 7.92 -19.45 -6.90
N ASP A 246 9.02 -19.56 -7.64
CA ASP A 246 10.24 -20.25 -7.17
C ASP A 246 10.84 -19.49 -5.98
N PHE A 247 10.66 -18.16 -5.92
CA PHE A 247 11.08 -17.38 -4.77
C PHE A 247 10.35 -17.80 -3.48
N ILE A 248 9.06 -18.14 -3.53
CA ILE A 248 8.26 -18.54 -2.34
C ILE A 248 8.84 -19.81 -1.68
N GLY A 249 9.44 -20.72 -2.46
CA GLY A 249 10.12 -21.92 -1.94
C GLY A 249 11.59 -21.71 -1.54
N SER A 250 12.13 -20.50 -1.65
CA SER A 250 13.54 -20.23 -1.40
C SER A 250 13.87 -20.18 0.10
N PRO A 251 15.12 -20.52 0.49
CA PRO A 251 15.57 -20.38 1.88
C PRO A 251 15.49 -18.92 2.39
N GLU A 252 15.69 -17.93 1.52
CA GLU A 252 15.57 -16.51 1.87
C GLU A 252 14.12 -16.17 2.25
N PHE A 253 13.15 -16.60 1.43
CA PHE A 253 11.73 -16.37 1.71
C PHE A 253 11.32 -16.99 3.04
N THR A 254 11.65 -18.27 3.25
CA THR A 254 11.30 -19.00 4.47
C THR A 254 11.88 -18.35 5.73
N ARG A 255 13.14 -17.91 5.66
CA ARG A 255 13.77 -17.18 6.77
C ARG A 255 13.09 -15.85 7.05
N LEU A 256 12.85 -15.04 6.03
CA LEU A 256 12.19 -13.73 6.17
C LEU A 256 10.77 -13.88 6.71
N GLU A 257 10.04 -14.90 6.23
CA GLU A 257 8.68 -15.19 6.70
C GLU A 257 8.69 -15.56 8.19
N HIS A 258 9.58 -16.45 8.60
CA HIS A 258 9.75 -16.83 10.01
C HIS A 258 10.06 -15.62 10.90
N ASP A 259 11.07 -14.82 10.53
CA ASP A 259 11.52 -13.67 11.32
C ASP A 259 10.41 -12.61 11.42
N LEU A 260 9.70 -12.38 10.32
CA LEU A 260 8.63 -11.38 10.26
C LEU A 260 7.38 -11.83 11.04
N VAL A 261 7.03 -13.13 10.97
CA VAL A 261 5.94 -13.70 11.78
C VAL A 261 6.24 -13.55 13.26
N LEU A 262 7.45 -13.88 13.71
CA LEU A 262 7.86 -13.70 15.11
C LEU A 262 7.80 -12.22 15.54
N ALA A 263 8.23 -11.31 14.67
CA ALA A 263 8.17 -9.88 14.95
C ALA A 263 6.73 -9.37 15.12
N VAL A 264 5.77 -9.88 14.33
CA VAL A 264 4.35 -9.51 14.42
C VAL A 264 3.69 -10.19 15.63
N GLN A 265 3.94 -11.50 15.86
CA GLN A 265 3.35 -12.25 16.97
C GLN A 265 3.73 -11.69 18.34
N SER A 266 4.98 -11.28 18.54
CA SER A 266 5.43 -10.69 19.81
C SER A 266 4.67 -9.39 20.17
N GLU A 267 4.00 -8.75 19.21
CA GLU A 267 3.11 -7.61 19.48
C GLU A 267 1.70 -8.04 19.86
N VAL A 268 1.26 -9.24 19.45
CA VAL A 268 -0.07 -9.75 19.81
C VAL A 268 -0.06 -10.35 21.23
N GLU A 269 1.01 -11.09 21.58
CA GLU A 269 1.13 -11.82 22.84
C GLU A 269 1.53 -10.95 24.05
N GLY A 270 2.12 -9.77 23.83
CA GLY A 270 2.59 -8.88 24.90
C GLY A 270 1.53 -8.35 25.87
N ASP A 271 0.24 -8.64 25.68
CA ASP A 271 -0.88 -8.28 26.58
C ASP A 271 -1.25 -9.40 27.58
N GLY A 272 -0.70 -10.61 27.43
CA GLY A 272 -1.04 -11.74 28.33
C GLY A 272 -0.24 -11.80 29.63
N ALA A 273 0.84 -11.03 29.78
CA ALA A 273 1.78 -11.17 30.90
C ALA A 273 1.57 -10.19 32.08
N THR A 274 0.55 -9.33 32.03
CA THR A 274 0.30 -8.33 33.11
C THR A 274 -1.07 -8.49 33.79
N ALA A 275 -1.72 -9.66 33.71
CA ALA A 275 -2.95 -9.95 34.41
C ALA A 275 -2.78 -11.23 35.25
N HIS A 276 -2.00 -11.17 36.32
CA HIS A 276 -2.10 -12.06 37.47
C HIS A 276 -1.63 -11.32 38.72
#